data_cc3e5f8eab23cac1e34ca0ff581a9042
#
_entry.id   cc3e5f8eab23cac1e34ca0ff581a9042
#
_cell.length_a   1.000
_cell.length_b   1.000
_cell.length_c   1.000
_cell.angle_alpha   90.00
_cell.angle_beta   90.00
_cell.angle_gamma   90.00
#
_symmetry.space_group_name_H-M   'P 1'
#
loop_
_entity.id
_entity.type
_entity.pdbx_description
1 polymer ?
#
loop_
_entity_poly.entity_id
_entity_poly.type
_entity_poly.pdbx_seq_one_letter_code
_entity_poly.pdbx_strand_id
1 'polypeptide(L)'
;MWELKAIEIGSKKLDAQINVNDTDVEIEAPYFKTFKDTDSIKIDKQTYTIKSAVNVGNRNETIIITTMEKDNEHKQDESRKATDV
;
A
#
# COMPACT_ATOMS: atom_id res chain seq x y z
N MET A 1 -9.14 6.33 -10.79
CA MET A 1 -8.31 7.41 -11.36
C MET A 1 -6.97 7.43 -10.67
N TRP A 2 -5.90 7.59 -11.42
CA TRP A 2 -4.55 7.63 -10.85
C TRP A 2 -4.20 9.06 -10.43
N GLU A 3 -3.54 9.17 -9.30
CA GLU A 3 -3.16 10.47 -8.74
C GLU A 3 -1.74 10.39 -8.21
N LEU A 4 -0.90 11.35 -8.58
CA LEU A 4 0.48 11.41 -8.10
C LEU A 4 0.50 11.90 -6.66
N LYS A 5 1.13 11.16 -5.78
CA LYS A 5 1.25 11.52 -4.37
C LYS A 5 2.63 11.17 -3.85
N ALA A 6 3.07 11.92 -2.84
CA ALA A 6 4.25 11.58 -2.06
C ALA A 6 3.86 10.53 -1.04
N ILE A 7 4.57 9.42 -1.02
CA ILE A 7 4.29 8.31 -0.12
C ILE A 7 5.57 7.85 0.55
N GLU A 8 5.41 6.95 1.51
CA GLU A 8 6.56 6.37 2.20
C GLU A 8 6.40 4.86 2.21
N ILE A 9 7.40 4.14 1.68
CA ILE A 9 7.42 2.68 1.68
C ILE A 9 8.59 2.24 2.56
N GLY A 10 8.25 1.62 3.70
CA GLY A 10 9.26 1.39 4.72
C GLY A 10 9.79 2.73 5.19
N SER A 11 11.08 2.95 5.02
CA SER A 11 11.70 4.25 5.36
C SER A 11 11.97 5.11 4.13
N LYS A 12 11.61 4.63 2.94
CA LYS A 12 11.90 5.33 1.69
C LYS A 12 10.75 6.26 1.32
N LYS A 13 11.05 7.54 1.16
CA LYS A 13 10.08 8.55 0.73
C LYS A 13 10.22 8.74 -0.77
N LEU A 14 9.09 8.71 -1.47
CA LEU A 14 9.10 8.82 -2.94
C LEU A 14 7.73 9.26 -3.43
N ASP A 15 7.69 9.65 -4.70
CA ASP A 15 6.42 9.97 -5.37
C ASP A 15 5.96 8.73 -6.13
N ALA A 16 4.65 8.50 -6.12
CA ALA A 16 4.07 7.35 -6.79
C ALA A 16 2.68 7.69 -7.31
N GLN A 17 2.22 6.92 -8.29
CA GLN A 17 0.86 7.03 -8.79
C GLN A 17 -0.03 6.14 -7.95
N ILE A 18 -1.13 6.69 -7.46
CA ILE A 18 -2.04 6.01 -6.54
C ILE A 18 -3.42 5.90 -7.19
N ASN A 19 -4.00 4.72 -7.15
CA ASN A 19 -5.36 4.49 -7.63
C ASN A 19 -6.17 3.85 -6.51
N VAL A 20 -7.12 4.58 -5.95
CA VAL A 20 -7.93 4.09 -4.84
C VAL A 20 -9.16 3.38 -5.39
N ASN A 21 -9.32 2.13 -5.01
CA ASN A 21 -10.48 1.30 -5.37
C ASN A 21 -11.36 1.08 -4.14
N ASP A 22 -12.46 0.37 -4.31
CA ASP A 22 -13.38 0.12 -3.22
C ASP A 22 -12.76 -0.72 -2.10
N THR A 23 -11.95 -1.71 -2.48
CA THR A 23 -11.43 -2.69 -1.51
C THR A 23 -9.91 -2.64 -1.35
N ASP A 24 -9.20 -1.93 -2.22
CA ASP A 24 -7.75 -1.88 -2.13
C ASP A 24 -7.24 -0.59 -2.75
N VAL A 25 -5.93 -0.41 -2.64
CA VAL A 25 -5.25 0.73 -3.24
C VAL A 25 -4.13 0.16 -4.11
N GLU A 26 -4.07 0.62 -5.34
CA GLU A 26 -2.99 0.26 -6.26
C GLU A 26 -1.97 1.38 -6.32
N ILE A 27 -0.70 1.01 -6.38
CA ILE A 27 0.40 1.97 -6.36
C ILE A 27 1.37 1.60 -7.46
N GLU A 28 1.69 2.56 -8.31
CA GLU A 28 2.73 2.41 -9.32
C GLU A 28 3.90 3.28 -8.90
N ALA A 29 5.00 2.66 -8.48
CA ALA A 29 6.14 3.35 -7.91
C ALA A 29 7.41 2.98 -8.67
N PRO A 30 8.40 3.89 -8.72
CA PRO A 30 9.70 3.53 -9.26
C PRO A 30 10.36 2.48 -8.37
N TYR A 31 11.05 1.54 -9.02
CA TYR A 31 11.77 0.50 -8.30
C TYR A 31 12.90 1.12 -7.45
N PHE A 32 13.09 0.59 -6.25
CA PHE A 32 14.28 0.91 -5.49
C PHE A 32 14.83 -0.36 -4.83
N LYS A 33 16.13 -0.41 -4.74
CA LYS A 33 16.85 -1.65 -4.40
C LYS A 33 16.49 -2.22 -3.04
N THR A 34 16.15 -1.37 -2.09
CA THR A 34 15.84 -1.80 -0.72
C THR A 34 14.38 -2.14 -0.51
N PHE A 35 13.58 -2.14 -1.57
CA PHE A 35 12.16 -2.46 -1.46
C PHE A 35 11.95 -3.90 -0.99
N LYS A 36 11.03 -4.08 -0.07
CA LYS A 36 10.61 -5.39 0.41
C LYS A 36 9.09 -5.43 0.45
N ASP A 37 8.53 -6.56 0.04
CA ASP A 37 7.07 -6.71 0.04
C ASP A 37 6.49 -6.84 1.45
N THR A 38 7.34 -6.92 2.46
CA THR A 38 6.93 -6.90 3.86
C THR A 38 6.89 -5.49 4.44
N ASP A 39 7.32 -4.49 3.69
CA ASP A 39 7.27 -3.11 4.14
C ASP A 39 5.84 -2.63 4.25
N SER A 40 5.59 -1.67 5.11
CA SER A 40 4.31 -0.99 5.15
C SER A 40 4.39 0.27 4.29
N ILE A 41 3.23 0.74 3.83
CA ILE A 41 3.13 1.91 2.97
C ILE A 41 2.32 2.96 3.69
N LYS A 42 2.86 4.16 3.75
CA LYS A 42 2.17 5.29 4.36
C LYS A 42 1.76 6.28 3.29
N ILE A 43 0.47 6.48 3.15
CA ILE A 43 -0.10 7.44 2.20
C ILE A 43 -0.92 8.44 3.02
N ASP A 44 -0.54 9.70 2.94
CA ASP A 44 -1.09 10.75 3.79
C ASP A 44 -0.89 10.33 5.25
N LYS A 45 -1.96 10.09 5.99
CA LYS A 45 -1.85 9.67 7.38
C LYS A 45 -2.30 8.24 7.59
N GLN A 46 -2.46 7.48 6.49
CA GLN A 46 -2.93 6.10 6.55
C GLN A 46 -1.78 5.16 6.28
N THR A 47 -1.74 4.06 7.01
CA THR A 47 -0.75 3.02 6.82
C THR A 47 -1.43 1.80 6.21
N TYR A 48 -0.81 1.24 5.18
CA TYR A 48 -1.34 0.10 4.44
C TYR A 48 -0.34 -1.05 4.46
N THR A 49 -0.88 -2.27 4.42
CA THR A 49 -0.07 -3.48 4.30
C THR A 49 -0.06 -3.92 2.84
N ILE A 50 1.09 -4.32 2.35
CA ILE A 50 1.22 -4.79 0.98
C ILE A 50 0.58 -6.16 0.85
N LYS A 51 -0.36 -6.29 -0.09
CA LYS A 51 -0.98 -7.56 -0.42
C LYS A 51 -0.17 -8.27 -1.49
N SER A 52 0.28 -7.55 -2.51
CA SER A 52 1.10 -8.09 -3.56
C SER A 52 1.93 -6.97 -4.17
N ALA A 53 3.07 -7.35 -4.73
CA ALA A 53 3.95 -6.40 -5.41
C ALA A 53 4.58 -7.10 -6.60
N VAL A 54 4.61 -6.40 -7.74
CA VAL A 54 5.16 -6.94 -8.98
C VAL A 54 6.21 -6.00 -9.50
N ASN A 55 7.41 -6.53 -9.74
CA ASN A 55 8.47 -5.81 -10.44
C ASN A 55 8.22 -6.02 -11.92
N VAL A 56 7.66 -5.00 -12.57
CA VAL A 56 7.14 -5.12 -13.94
C VAL A 56 8.24 -5.56 -14.89
N GLY A 57 8.02 -6.72 -15.54
CA GLY A 57 8.98 -7.28 -16.49
C GLY A 57 10.32 -7.66 -15.89
N ASN A 58 10.44 -7.69 -14.56
CA ASN A 58 11.69 -7.95 -13.85
C ASN A 58 12.82 -7.03 -14.30
N ARG A 59 12.47 -5.79 -14.62
CA ARG A 59 13.44 -4.83 -15.17
C ARG A 59 14.01 -3.88 -14.12
N ASN A 60 13.53 -3.97 -12.88
CA ASN A 60 13.96 -3.06 -11.81
C ASN A 60 13.71 -1.59 -12.17
N GLU A 61 12.58 -1.32 -12.81
CA GLU A 61 12.20 0.03 -13.21
C GLU A 61 10.95 0.50 -12.50
N THR A 62 9.92 -0.36 -12.46
CA THR A 62 8.63 -0.02 -11.91
C THR A 62 8.09 -1.15 -11.06
N ILE A 63 7.51 -0.81 -9.93
CA ILE A 63 6.85 -1.76 -9.05
C ILE A 63 5.36 -1.42 -9.03
N ILE A 64 4.52 -2.43 -9.25
CA ILE A 64 3.08 -2.28 -9.06
C ILE A 64 2.71 -2.97 -7.75
N ILE A 65 2.16 -2.21 -6.83
CA ILE A 65 1.84 -2.68 -5.50
C ILE A 65 0.33 -2.64 -5.31
N THR A 66 -0.24 -3.72 -4.78
CA THR A 66 -1.63 -3.74 -4.34
C THR A 66 -1.62 -3.87 -2.84
N THR A 67 -2.32 -2.98 -2.15
CA THR A 67 -2.39 -3.01 -0.70
C THR A 67 -3.63 -3.78 -0.26
N MET A 68 -3.61 -4.21 0.99
CA MET A 68 -4.80 -4.76 1.61
C MET A 68 -5.76 -3.64 1.93
N GLU A 69 -7.04 -3.99 2.09
CA GLU A 69 -8.04 -3.03 2.53
C GLU A 69 -7.60 -2.43 3.87
N LYS A 70 -7.81 -1.15 4.04
CA LYS A 70 -7.46 -0.44 5.25
C LYS A 70 -8.26 -1.02 6.43
N ASP A 71 -7.55 -1.36 7.48
CA ASP A 71 -8.21 -1.75 8.71
C ASP A 71 -8.90 -0.59 9.33
N ASN A 72 -9.80 -0.80 9.97
CA ASN A 72 -10.38 0.31 10.69
C ASN A 72 -10.34 0.17 12.10
N GLU A 73 -9.67 -0.40 11.46
CA GLU A 73 -9.67 -0.60 11.91
C GLU A 73 -10.23 -0.78 12.49
N HIS A 74 -10.29 -1.34 12.48
CA HIS A 74 -10.77 -1.82 12.44
C HIS A 74 -11.28 -2.07 12.83
N LYS A 75 -11.39 -2.41 13.07
CA LYS A 75 -11.90 -2.88 13.08
C LYS A 75 -12.13 -3.06 13.62
N GLN A 76 -12.03 -3.39 14.00
CA GLN A 76 -12.34 -3.81 14.12
C GLN A 76 -12.75 -3.89 14.62
N ASP A 77 -12.77 -4.14 15.02
CA ASP A 77 -13.25 -4.48 15.16
C ASP A 77 -13.74 -4.57 15.63
N GLU A 78 -13.91 -4.81 15.83
CA GLU A 78 -14.50 -5.19 15.89
C GLU A 78 -14.81 -5.45 16.27
N SER A 79 -14.79 -5.65 16.63
CA SER A 79 -15.16 -6.15 16.64
C SER A 79 -15.24 -6.35 17.14
N ARG A 80 -15.29 -6.60 17.45
CA ARG A 80 -15.52 -7.11 17.50
C ARG A 80 -15.75 -7.29 17.93
N LYS A 81 -15.90 -7.39 18.31
CA LYS A 81 -16.32 -7.77 18.34
C LYS A 81 -16.64 -7.98 18.59
N ALA A 82 -16.70 -8.05 19.00
CA ALA A 82 -17.12 -8.49 18.93
C ALA A 82 -17.46 -8.64 19.22
N THR A 83 -17.38 -8.75 19.49
CA THR A 83 -17.75 -9.07 19.50
C THR A 83 -18.04 -9.04 19.79
N ASP A 84 -18.11 -9.13 20.16
CA ASP A 84 -18.52 -9.29 20.21
C ASP A 84 -18.79 -9.16 20.51
N VAL A 85 -18.79 -9.19 20.97
CA VAL A 85 -19.20 -9.33 21.00
C VAL A 85 -19.49 -9.20 20.99
#